data_4b675460c76f61c805af8279abd08a59
#
_entry.id   4b675460c76f61c805af8279abd08a59
#
_cell.length_a   1.000
_cell.length_b   1.000
_cell.length_c   1.000
_cell.angle_alpha   90.00
_cell.angle_beta   90.00
_cell.angle_gamma   90.00
#
_symmetry.space_group_name_H-M   'P 1'
#
loop_
_entity.id
_entity.type
_entity.pdbx_description
1 polymer ?
#
loop_
_entity_poly.entity_id
_entity_poly.type
_entity_poly.pdbx_seq_one_letter_code
_entity_poly.pdbx_strand_id
1 'polypeptide(L)'
;MKKQASLLFLLALLGLGTGYAQEKRKLTLKEAIEMAVQNSTSADLATTKVKSAELALANTKNNQYPGAKISGQYMRLSSANVKSNLQSNSSSEPAAPLKVDQLLLGQANVTMPIFSGFKLKNSIKTSESLYKAETFAKKHSNEAIGLEVVELFASLYKAQQMTLLIADNLKTAEQRVKDFTAMEENGLIARNDLLKAQLQVSNIKLALDNAKKNAAVANYELITLLKLPESTIVDIDIEAIKKDMAAHPYQKSEGERNDLKALSLQKAAAESEIKVAKSNYYPSLSLSGGYIALDLNNVLTVTNAMNFGLGFSYDLSSIFKNGKQVQFAQSKAKETSLALEQLNEQVKEEVFQANENYNLSLKQSVVYDEAVAQASENYRIVKDKYDNSLSTTNDLLEADFEQLQAQINQALSKADVAQKYYELQFASGQLLNSLQLTQN
;
A
#
# COMPACT_ATOMS: atom_id res chain seq x y z
N MET A 1 -5.64 -63.09 -8.71
CA MET A 1 -4.60 -62.34 -8.01
C MET A 1 -4.36 -60.92 -8.51
N LYS A 2 -4.58 -60.57 -9.80
CA LYS A 2 -4.34 -59.20 -10.30
C LYS A 2 -5.41 -58.16 -9.84
N LYS A 3 -6.66 -58.52 -9.54
CA LYS A 3 -7.74 -57.61 -9.09
C LYS A 3 -7.62 -57.21 -7.60
N GLN A 4 -6.99 -58.04 -6.75
CA GLN A 4 -6.78 -57.72 -5.33
C GLN A 4 -5.57 -56.79 -5.10
N ALA A 5 -4.54 -56.85 -5.95
CA ALA A 5 -3.41 -55.97 -5.90
C ALA A 5 -3.78 -54.53 -6.32
N SER A 6 -4.74 -54.34 -7.27
CA SER A 6 -5.23 -53.07 -7.71
C SER A 6 -6.07 -52.34 -6.64
N LEU A 7 -6.83 -53.08 -5.82
CA LEU A 7 -7.63 -52.54 -4.73
C LEU A 7 -6.78 -52.08 -3.54
N LEU A 8 -5.68 -52.80 -3.23
CA LEU A 8 -4.71 -52.40 -2.20
C LEU A 8 -3.90 -51.16 -2.61
N PHE A 9 -3.60 -50.98 -3.90
CA PHE A 9 -2.93 -49.79 -4.40
C PHE A 9 -3.86 -48.57 -4.41
N LEU A 10 -5.15 -48.74 -4.64
CA LEU A 10 -6.15 -47.65 -4.54
C LEU A 10 -6.40 -47.23 -3.09
N LEU A 11 -6.37 -48.16 -2.12
CA LEU A 11 -6.50 -47.85 -0.69
C LEU A 11 -5.23 -47.15 -0.14
N ALA A 12 -4.05 -47.47 -0.68
CA ALA A 12 -2.78 -46.80 -0.28
C ALA A 12 -2.69 -45.35 -0.82
N LEU A 13 -3.34 -45.02 -1.95
CA LEU A 13 -3.43 -43.66 -2.47
C LEU A 13 -4.43 -42.76 -1.71
N LEU A 14 -5.42 -43.34 -1.04
CA LEU A 14 -6.37 -42.60 -0.21
C LEU A 14 -5.86 -42.27 1.19
N GLY A 15 -4.73 -42.88 1.60
CA GLY A 15 -4.07 -42.63 2.90
C GLY A 15 -3.09 -41.43 2.93
N LEU A 16 -2.83 -40.77 1.81
CA LEU A 16 -2.06 -39.52 1.73
C LEU A 16 -2.96 -38.31 1.91
N GLY A 17 -3.90 -38.38 2.84
CA GLY A 17 -4.51 -37.18 3.41
C GLY A 17 -3.38 -36.38 4.05
N THR A 18 -2.98 -35.30 3.39
CA THR A 18 -2.10 -34.30 3.97
C THR A 18 -2.78 -33.76 5.22
N GLY A 19 -2.47 -34.36 6.37
CA GLY A 19 -2.74 -33.74 7.64
C GLY A 19 -1.99 -32.41 7.62
N TYR A 20 -2.73 -31.32 7.47
CA TYR A 20 -2.21 -29.98 7.70
C TYR A 20 -1.87 -29.91 9.19
N ALA A 21 -0.68 -30.38 9.56
CA ALA A 21 -0.14 -30.14 10.89
C ALA A 21 0.01 -28.62 11.03
N GLN A 22 -0.61 -28.03 12.05
CA GLN A 22 -0.41 -26.64 12.39
C GLN A 22 1.08 -26.43 12.65
N GLU A 23 1.77 -25.75 11.74
CA GLU A 23 3.19 -25.47 11.84
C GLU A 23 3.37 -24.20 12.68
N LYS A 24 3.87 -24.40 13.93
CA LYS A 24 4.32 -23.24 14.73
C LYS A 24 5.62 -22.71 14.13
N ARG A 25 5.58 -21.46 13.67
CA ARG A 25 6.73 -20.77 13.10
C ARG A 25 7.13 -19.60 13.99
N LYS A 26 8.34 -19.67 14.55
CA LYS A 26 8.95 -18.49 15.16
C LYS A 26 9.36 -17.53 14.06
N LEU A 27 8.89 -16.30 14.16
CA LEU A 27 9.15 -15.27 13.17
C LEU A 27 9.64 -14.01 13.89
N THR A 28 10.77 -13.46 13.43
CA THR A 28 11.26 -12.17 13.92
C THR A 28 10.52 -11.03 13.23
N LEU A 29 10.43 -9.88 13.89
CA LEU A 29 9.78 -8.70 13.31
C LEU A 29 10.46 -8.28 12.00
N LYS A 30 11.78 -8.33 11.95
CA LYS A 30 12.57 -8.01 10.75
C LYS A 30 12.22 -8.92 9.57
N GLU A 31 12.20 -10.25 9.78
CA GLU A 31 11.81 -11.23 8.76
C GLU A 31 10.37 -11.01 8.28
N ALA A 32 9.45 -10.73 9.21
CA ALA A 32 8.06 -10.46 8.87
C ALA A 32 7.92 -9.21 7.99
N ILE A 33 8.60 -8.11 8.32
CA ILE A 33 8.60 -6.90 7.51
C ILE A 33 9.22 -7.16 6.13
N GLU A 34 10.35 -7.88 6.08
CA GLU A 34 10.99 -8.23 4.82
C GLU A 34 10.07 -9.04 3.92
N MET A 35 9.40 -10.06 4.46
CA MET A 35 8.40 -10.86 3.73
C MET A 35 7.24 -10.02 3.23
N ALA A 36 6.69 -9.11 4.05
CA ALA A 36 5.58 -8.25 3.67
C ALA A 36 5.97 -7.28 2.55
N VAL A 37 7.13 -6.65 2.63
CA VAL A 37 7.65 -5.73 1.60
C VAL A 37 7.96 -6.46 0.28
N GLN A 38 8.32 -7.75 0.34
CA GLN A 38 8.60 -8.54 -0.85
C GLN A 38 7.37 -9.17 -1.49
N ASN A 39 6.39 -9.62 -0.68
CA ASN A 39 5.32 -10.52 -1.15
C ASN A 39 3.91 -9.95 -1.02
N SER A 40 3.69 -8.85 -0.29
CA SER A 40 2.34 -8.32 -0.09
C SER A 40 1.77 -7.70 -1.37
N THR A 41 0.45 -7.79 -1.53
CA THR A 41 -0.26 -7.16 -2.64
C THR A 41 -0.05 -5.65 -2.68
N SER A 42 0.12 -5.01 -1.53
CA SER A 42 0.42 -3.57 -1.42
C SER A 42 1.81 -3.23 -1.98
N ALA A 43 2.81 -4.08 -1.75
CA ALA A 43 4.16 -3.92 -2.32
C ALA A 43 4.17 -4.11 -3.84
N ASP A 44 3.43 -5.11 -4.35
CA ASP A 44 3.24 -5.34 -5.78
C ASP A 44 2.55 -4.15 -6.45
N LEU A 45 1.51 -3.60 -5.81
CA LEU A 45 0.82 -2.40 -6.29
C LEU A 45 1.76 -1.20 -6.39
N ALA A 46 2.56 -0.94 -5.35
CA ALA A 46 3.53 0.15 -5.35
C ALA A 46 4.59 -0.04 -6.45
N THR A 47 5.09 -1.26 -6.64
CA THR A 47 6.04 -1.59 -7.70
C THR A 47 5.42 -1.40 -9.10
N THR A 48 4.17 -1.81 -9.27
CA THR A 48 3.44 -1.64 -10.54
C THR A 48 3.20 -0.17 -10.87
N LYS A 49 2.93 0.70 -9.89
CA LYS A 49 2.81 2.15 -10.10
C LYS A 49 4.11 2.76 -10.60
N VAL A 50 5.26 2.38 -10.02
CA VAL A 50 6.58 2.81 -10.52
C VAL A 50 6.79 2.36 -11.96
N LYS A 51 6.46 1.09 -12.29
CA LYS A 51 6.57 0.57 -13.66
C LYS A 51 5.67 1.31 -14.63
N SER A 52 4.46 1.65 -14.24
CA SER A 52 3.54 2.45 -15.06
C SER A 52 4.10 3.85 -15.34
N ALA A 53 4.68 4.51 -14.33
CA ALA A 53 5.30 5.83 -14.51
C ALA A 53 6.58 5.76 -15.39
N GLU A 54 7.37 4.70 -15.25
CA GLU A 54 8.52 4.43 -16.14
C GLU A 54 8.08 4.30 -17.60
N LEU A 55 7.04 3.50 -17.86
CA LEU A 55 6.49 3.32 -19.20
C LEU A 55 5.88 4.62 -19.76
N ALA A 56 5.22 5.43 -18.90
CA ALA A 56 4.73 6.74 -19.29
C ALA A 56 5.87 7.69 -19.69
N LEU A 57 6.99 7.67 -18.97
CA LEU A 57 8.19 8.41 -19.33
C LEU A 57 8.77 7.91 -20.68
N ALA A 58 8.89 6.60 -20.86
CA ALA A 58 9.37 6.00 -22.11
C ALA A 58 8.47 6.39 -23.29
N ASN A 59 7.15 6.32 -23.10
CA ASN A 59 6.17 6.72 -24.11
C ASN A 59 6.27 8.23 -24.43
N THR A 60 6.49 9.08 -23.44
CA THR A 60 6.72 10.52 -23.67
C THR A 60 8.02 10.76 -24.46
N LYS A 61 9.08 10.02 -24.14
CA LYS A 61 10.35 10.07 -24.91
C LYS A 61 10.20 9.59 -26.34
N ASN A 62 9.33 8.61 -26.60
CA ASN A 62 9.08 8.11 -27.95
C ASN A 62 8.54 9.20 -28.89
N ASN A 63 7.91 10.24 -28.39
CA ASN A 63 7.48 11.38 -29.22
C ASN A 63 8.62 12.20 -29.83
N GLN A 64 9.88 11.87 -29.51
CA GLN A 64 11.07 12.43 -30.19
C GLN A 64 11.35 11.77 -31.55
N TYR A 65 10.87 10.55 -31.74
CA TYR A 65 11.14 9.76 -32.95
C TYR A 65 10.14 10.09 -34.05
N PRO A 66 10.51 9.81 -35.33
CA PRO A 66 9.60 9.94 -36.45
C PRO A 66 8.37 9.04 -36.26
N GLY A 67 7.18 9.63 -36.43
CA GLY A 67 5.95 8.88 -36.53
C GLY A 67 5.63 8.53 -37.97
N ALA A 68 5.39 7.24 -38.26
CA ALA A 68 4.97 6.76 -39.58
C ALA A 68 3.48 6.38 -39.53
N LYS A 69 2.72 6.83 -40.55
CA LYS A 69 1.29 6.57 -40.65
C LYS A 69 0.96 6.20 -42.10
N ILE A 70 0.24 5.11 -42.27
CA ILE A 70 -0.37 4.72 -43.55
C ILE A 70 -1.87 4.94 -43.39
N SER A 71 -2.49 5.57 -44.40
CA SER A 71 -3.93 5.80 -44.46
C SER A 71 -4.43 5.57 -45.89
N GLY A 72 -5.64 5.03 -45.98
CA GLY A 72 -6.37 4.86 -47.24
C GLY A 72 -7.79 5.38 -47.07
N GLN A 73 -8.29 6.00 -48.14
CA GLN A 73 -9.66 6.51 -48.15
C GLN A 73 -10.30 6.18 -49.52
N TYR A 74 -11.47 5.56 -49.46
CA TYR A 74 -12.34 5.37 -50.60
C TYR A 74 -13.62 6.19 -50.40
N MET A 75 -13.94 7.03 -51.38
CA MET A 75 -15.14 7.83 -51.35
C MET A 75 -15.93 7.65 -52.63
N ARG A 76 -17.22 7.47 -52.53
CA ARG A 76 -18.15 7.58 -53.64
C ARG A 76 -18.72 9.00 -53.65
N LEU A 77 -18.60 9.64 -54.80
CA LEU A 77 -19.05 11.03 -55.00
C LEU A 77 -20.39 11.06 -55.77
N SER A 78 -21.28 11.96 -55.39
CA SER A 78 -22.50 12.16 -56.13
C SER A 78 -22.26 13.07 -57.35
N SER A 79 -21.63 12.53 -58.37
CA SER A 79 -21.39 13.17 -59.68
C SER A 79 -20.73 14.58 -59.61
N ALA A 80 -19.50 14.61 -59.05
CA ALA A 80 -18.70 15.84 -59.04
C ALA A 80 -18.29 16.23 -60.46
N ASN A 81 -18.54 17.48 -60.86
CA ASN A 81 -18.06 18.02 -62.14
C ASN A 81 -16.64 18.54 -61.98
N VAL A 82 -15.69 17.93 -62.70
CA VAL A 82 -14.28 18.35 -62.68
C VAL A 82 -13.97 19.04 -63.99
N LYS A 83 -13.50 20.29 -63.91
CA LYS A 83 -12.94 21.03 -65.07
C LYS A 83 -11.43 20.84 -65.02
N SER A 84 -10.88 20.26 -66.07
CA SER A 84 -9.40 20.15 -66.25
C SER A 84 -8.94 21.40 -67.01
N ASN A 85 -7.96 22.12 -66.44
CA ASN A 85 -7.26 23.20 -67.14
C ASN A 85 -6.05 22.71 -67.97
N LEU A 86 -5.89 21.40 -68.10
CA LEU A 86 -4.90 20.82 -69.00
C LEU A 86 -5.39 21.06 -70.46
N GLN A 87 -4.90 22.12 -71.07
CA GLN A 87 -5.15 22.41 -72.47
C GLN A 87 -4.56 21.31 -73.36
N SER A 88 -5.46 20.60 -74.07
CA SER A 88 -5.11 19.92 -75.28
C SER A 88 -5.06 21.00 -76.37
N ASN A 89 -3.91 21.26 -76.94
CA ASN A 89 -3.69 22.23 -78.01
C ASN A 89 -4.28 21.81 -79.37
N SER A 90 -5.42 21.16 -79.43
CA SER A 90 -6.10 20.86 -80.68
C SER A 90 -7.55 20.43 -80.41
N SER A 91 -8.46 21.43 -80.39
CA SER A 91 -9.83 21.42 -80.93
C SER A 91 -10.71 22.47 -80.29
N SER A 92 -11.52 23.15 -81.08
CA SER A 92 -12.37 24.32 -80.77
C SER A 92 -13.72 23.97 -80.20
N GLU A 93 -13.86 22.87 -79.42
CA GLU A 93 -15.10 22.55 -78.67
C GLU A 93 -14.87 22.52 -77.23
N PRO A 94 -15.77 23.06 -76.35
CA PRO A 94 -15.71 22.97 -74.94
C PRO A 94 -15.86 21.51 -74.54
N ALA A 95 -14.81 20.90 -73.97
CA ALA A 95 -14.86 19.53 -73.47
C ALA A 95 -15.98 19.41 -72.38
N ALA A 96 -16.87 18.42 -72.56
CA ALA A 96 -17.90 18.12 -71.56
C ALA A 96 -17.27 17.92 -70.18
N PRO A 97 -17.86 18.39 -69.11
CA PRO A 97 -17.29 18.21 -67.75
C PRO A 97 -17.19 16.74 -67.42
N LEU A 98 -15.98 16.32 -67.04
CA LEU A 98 -15.72 14.93 -66.62
C LEU A 98 -16.45 14.67 -65.30
N LYS A 99 -17.31 13.66 -65.26
CA LYS A 99 -18.01 13.22 -64.04
C LYS A 99 -17.12 12.26 -63.27
N VAL A 100 -16.86 12.60 -62.02
CA VAL A 100 -16.15 11.75 -61.05
C VAL A 100 -17.16 11.21 -60.07
N ASP A 101 -17.23 9.90 -59.94
CA ASP A 101 -18.09 9.16 -59.02
C ASP A 101 -17.32 8.40 -57.93
N GLN A 102 -16.00 8.24 -58.11
CA GLN A 102 -15.15 7.52 -57.17
C GLN A 102 -13.81 8.24 -56.97
N LEU A 103 -13.36 8.23 -55.70
CA LEU A 103 -12.04 8.70 -55.28
C LEU A 103 -11.38 7.63 -54.42
N LEU A 104 -10.19 7.20 -54.83
CA LEU A 104 -9.31 6.37 -54.00
C LEU A 104 -8.06 7.17 -53.67
N LEU A 105 -7.75 7.31 -52.38
CA LEU A 105 -6.57 8.01 -51.87
C LEU A 105 -5.80 7.09 -50.95
N GLY A 106 -4.55 6.78 -51.26
CA GLY A 106 -3.59 6.09 -50.41
C GLY A 106 -2.46 7.05 -50.01
N GLN A 107 -2.10 7.07 -48.76
CA GLN A 107 -1.03 7.91 -48.23
C GLN A 107 -0.16 7.14 -47.25
N ALA A 108 1.17 7.27 -47.38
CA ALA A 108 2.13 6.90 -46.35
C ALA A 108 2.91 8.16 -45.95
N ASN A 109 2.82 8.56 -44.67
CA ASN A 109 3.45 9.78 -44.18
C ASN A 109 4.38 9.46 -43.04
N VAL A 110 5.57 10.06 -43.02
CA VAL A 110 6.52 10.06 -41.90
C VAL A 110 6.70 11.51 -41.48
N THR A 111 6.49 11.78 -40.16
CA THR A 111 6.63 13.11 -39.61
C THR A 111 7.51 13.08 -38.38
N MET A 112 8.50 13.97 -38.27
CA MET A 112 9.40 14.11 -37.14
C MET A 112 9.33 15.55 -36.61
N PRO A 113 8.98 15.78 -35.32
CA PRO A 113 9.01 17.11 -34.74
C PRO A 113 10.47 17.56 -34.54
N ILE A 114 10.87 18.69 -35.15
CA ILE A 114 12.16 19.34 -34.92
C ILE A 114 12.10 20.34 -33.78
N PHE A 115 11.01 21.13 -33.74
CA PHE A 115 10.78 22.13 -32.74
C PHE A 115 9.28 22.25 -32.44
N SER A 116 8.93 22.29 -31.15
CA SER A 116 7.53 22.42 -30.66
C SER A 116 7.43 23.40 -29.49
N GLY A 117 8.14 24.54 -29.57
CA GLY A 117 8.12 25.52 -28.47
C GLY A 117 8.66 24.98 -27.16
N PHE A 118 9.62 24.03 -27.18
CA PHE A 118 10.13 23.32 -26.01
C PHE A 118 9.09 22.41 -25.30
N LYS A 119 7.92 22.17 -25.90
CA LYS A 119 6.84 21.35 -25.33
C LYS A 119 7.37 19.96 -24.99
N LEU A 120 7.96 19.27 -25.95
CA LEU A 120 8.44 17.92 -25.79
C LEU A 120 9.51 17.80 -24.69
N LYS A 121 10.50 18.72 -24.67
CA LYS A 121 11.52 18.77 -23.62
C LYS A 121 10.92 18.91 -22.22
N ASN A 122 9.95 19.82 -22.07
CA ASN A 122 9.32 20.03 -20.76
C ASN A 122 8.37 18.89 -20.37
N SER A 123 7.65 18.27 -21.33
CA SER A 123 6.83 17.08 -21.09
C SER A 123 7.67 15.88 -20.64
N ILE A 124 8.86 15.69 -21.23
CA ILE A 124 9.80 14.65 -20.74
C ILE A 124 10.24 14.95 -19.31
N LYS A 125 10.57 16.21 -19.01
CA LYS A 125 10.96 16.63 -17.66
C LYS A 125 9.82 16.41 -16.65
N THR A 126 8.58 16.71 -17.02
CA THR A 126 7.39 16.40 -16.22
C THR A 126 7.30 14.90 -15.92
N SER A 127 7.33 14.07 -16.97
CA SER A 127 7.22 12.61 -16.83
C SER A 127 8.40 12.03 -16.02
N GLU A 128 9.60 12.58 -16.16
CA GLU A 128 10.77 12.16 -15.39
C GLU A 128 10.64 12.51 -13.91
N SER A 129 10.11 13.69 -13.59
CA SER A 129 9.83 14.09 -12.20
C SER A 129 8.74 13.22 -11.59
N LEU A 130 7.68 12.87 -12.34
CA LEU A 130 6.63 11.97 -11.89
C LEU A 130 7.14 10.53 -11.66
N TYR A 131 7.98 10.01 -12.55
CA TYR A 131 8.61 8.70 -12.35
C TYR A 131 9.44 8.66 -11.06
N LYS A 132 10.25 9.70 -10.80
CA LYS A 132 11.03 9.82 -9.57
C LYS A 132 10.11 9.97 -8.35
N ALA A 133 9.01 10.71 -8.47
CA ALA A 133 8.01 10.85 -7.41
C ALA A 133 7.41 9.49 -7.03
N GLU A 134 7.00 8.67 -8.01
CA GLU A 134 6.48 7.32 -7.76
C GLU A 134 7.53 6.38 -7.14
N THR A 135 8.82 6.57 -7.47
CA THR A 135 9.90 5.81 -6.84
C THR A 135 10.01 6.12 -5.33
N PHE A 136 9.89 7.38 -4.93
CA PHE A 136 9.86 7.75 -3.51
C PHE A 136 8.52 7.39 -2.84
N ALA A 137 7.41 7.48 -3.56
CA ALA A 137 6.11 7.02 -3.07
C ALA A 137 6.11 5.50 -2.79
N LYS A 138 6.78 4.68 -3.62
CA LYS A 138 7.01 3.26 -3.34
C LYS A 138 7.80 3.07 -2.04
N LYS A 139 8.87 3.84 -1.82
CA LYS A 139 9.66 3.75 -0.59
C LYS A 139 8.83 4.07 0.65
N HIS A 140 8.01 5.12 0.59
CA HIS A 140 7.06 5.44 1.67
C HIS A 140 6.02 4.33 1.86
N SER A 141 5.50 3.75 0.78
CA SER A 141 4.56 2.62 0.85
C SER A 141 5.19 1.39 1.53
N ASN A 142 6.45 1.10 1.26
CA ASN A 142 7.17 0.01 1.92
C ASN A 142 7.34 0.27 3.43
N GLU A 143 7.59 1.51 3.84
CA GLU A 143 7.61 1.90 5.26
C GLU A 143 6.23 1.74 5.92
N ALA A 144 5.15 2.10 5.21
CA ALA A 144 3.79 1.92 5.70
C ALA A 144 3.42 0.42 5.86
N ILE A 145 3.83 -0.43 4.90
CA ILE A 145 3.69 -1.89 5.02
C ILE A 145 4.48 -2.40 6.25
N GLY A 146 5.68 -1.89 6.46
CA GLY A 146 6.48 -2.22 7.65
C GLY A 146 5.75 -1.86 8.95
N LEU A 147 5.13 -0.69 9.03
CA LEU A 147 4.33 -0.28 10.19
C LEU A 147 3.10 -1.18 10.38
N GLU A 148 2.39 -1.53 9.31
CA GLU A 148 1.25 -2.46 9.37
C GLU A 148 1.66 -3.81 9.96
N VAL A 149 2.84 -4.33 9.58
CA VAL A 149 3.39 -5.56 10.19
C VAL A 149 3.66 -5.36 11.68
N VAL A 150 4.24 -4.23 12.10
CA VAL A 150 4.49 -3.93 13.52
C VAL A 150 3.18 -3.96 14.32
N GLU A 151 2.13 -3.33 13.80
CA GLU A 151 0.81 -3.28 14.43
C GLU A 151 0.17 -4.66 14.56
N LEU A 152 0.20 -5.47 13.50
CA LEU A 152 -0.31 -6.84 13.51
C LEU A 152 0.51 -7.74 14.45
N PHE A 153 1.83 -7.57 14.49
CA PHE A 153 2.72 -8.28 15.39
C PHE A 153 2.40 -7.96 16.86
N ALA A 154 2.24 -6.68 17.18
CA ALA A 154 1.86 -6.24 18.52
C ALA A 154 0.46 -6.76 18.91
N SER A 155 -0.51 -6.70 17.99
CA SER A 155 -1.88 -7.22 18.19
C SER A 155 -1.88 -8.73 18.47
N LEU A 156 -1.15 -9.52 17.67
CA LEU A 156 -1.05 -10.96 17.87
C LEU A 156 -0.38 -11.30 19.21
N TYR A 157 0.73 -10.63 19.55
CA TYR A 157 1.38 -10.84 20.85
C TYR A 157 0.43 -10.55 22.01
N LYS A 158 -0.27 -9.41 22.00
CA LYS A 158 -1.25 -9.04 23.03
C LYS A 158 -2.32 -10.13 23.18
N ALA A 159 -2.89 -10.59 22.06
CA ALA A 159 -3.93 -11.62 22.07
C ALA A 159 -3.42 -12.99 22.57
N GLN A 160 -2.19 -13.37 22.25
CA GLN A 160 -1.53 -14.57 22.76
C GLN A 160 -1.29 -14.47 24.28
N GLN A 161 -0.78 -13.34 24.78
CA GLN A 161 -0.55 -13.12 26.21
C GLN A 161 -1.87 -13.14 27.02
N MET A 162 -2.91 -12.47 26.51
CA MET A 162 -4.24 -12.54 27.12
C MET A 162 -4.76 -13.97 27.20
N THR A 163 -4.60 -14.76 26.15
CA THR A 163 -5.02 -16.17 26.14
C THR A 163 -4.29 -16.99 27.19
N LEU A 164 -2.96 -16.79 27.35
CA LEU A 164 -2.16 -17.48 28.35
C LEU A 164 -2.56 -17.10 29.78
N LEU A 165 -2.67 -15.80 30.08
CA LEU A 165 -2.98 -15.32 31.42
C LEU A 165 -4.41 -15.70 31.85
N ILE A 166 -5.39 -15.60 30.97
CA ILE A 166 -6.78 -16.00 31.28
C ILE A 166 -6.87 -17.52 31.41
N ALA A 167 -6.13 -18.31 30.65
CA ALA A 167 -6.10 -19.77 30.78
C ALA A 167 -5.51 -20.22 32.13
N ASP A 168 -4.46 -19.55 32.59
CA ASP A 168 -3.88 -19.83 33.92
C ASP A 168 -4.80 -19.39 35.06
N ASN A 169 -5.45 -18.24 34.94
CA ASN A 169 -6.45 -17.80 35.89
C ASN A 169 -7.65 -18.77 35.93
N LEU A 170 -8.09 -19.29 34.79
CA LEU A 170 -9.16 -20.29 34.74
C LEU A 170 -8.82 -21.55 35.56
N LYS A 171 -7.59 -22.07 35.45
CA LYS A 171 -7.15 -23.24 36.27
C LYS A 171 -7.26 -22.96 37.75
N THR A 172 -6.83 -21.78 38.19
CA THR A 172 -6.93 -21.31 39.60
C THR A 172 -8.38 -21.20 40.02
N ALA A 173 -9.25 -20.58 39.22
CA ALA A 173 -10.66 -20.44 39.49
C ALA A 173 -11.41 -21.79 39.54
N GLU A 174 -11.08 -22.74 38.67
CA GLU A 174 -11.66 -24.09 38.65
C GLU A 174 -11.23 -24.88 39.90
N GLN A 175 -9.98 -24.73 40.36
CA GLN A 175 -9.55 -25.33 41.63
C GLN A 175 -10.27 -24.73 42.80
N ARG A 176 -10.45 -23.41 42.83
CA ARG A 176 -11.22 -22.71 43.87
C ARG A 176 -12.69 -23.21 43.98
N VAL A 177 -13.34 -23.46 42.82
CA VAL A 177 -14.69 -24.06 42.84
C VAL A 177 -14.71 -25.44 43.46
N LYS A 178 -13.69 -26.30 43.22
CA LYS A 178 -13.59 -27.60 43.88
C LYS A 178 -13.41 -27.47 45.39
N ASP A 179 -12.55 -26.57 45.83
CA ASP A 179 -12.30 -26.31 47.25
C ASP A 179 -13.58 -25.77 47.95
N PHE A 180 -14.27 -24.82 47.29
CA PHE A 180 -15.53 -24.26 47.79
C PHE A 180 -16.66 -25.29 47.83
N THR A 181 -16.72 -26.22 46.87
CA THR A 181 -17.70 -27.33 46.91
C THR A 181 -17.49 -28.18 48.15
N ALA A 182 -16.25 -28.57 48.44
CA ALA A 182 -15.93 -29.36 49.64
C ALA A 182 -16.22 -28.56 50.91
N MET A 183 -15.96 -27.27 50.97
CA MET A 183 -16.26 -26.43 52.13
C MET A 183 -17.77 -26.24 52.32
N GLU A 184 -18.57 -26.08 51.29
CA GLU A 184 -20.02 -25.96 51.37
C GLU A 184 -20.66 -27.26 51.86
N GLU A 185 -20.24 -28.42 51.32
CA GLU A 185 -20.68 -29.74 51.76
C GLU A 185 -20.42 -29.99 53.26
N ASN A 186 -19.36 -29.39 53.81
CA ASN A 186 -19.03 -29.46 55.23
C ASN A 186 -19.61 -28.30 56.05
N GLY A 187 -20.42 -27.41 55.44
CA GLY A 187 -21.07 -26.30 56.14
C GLY A 187 -20.12 -25.15 56.53
N LEU A 188 -18.92 -25.10 55.96
CA LEU A 188 -17.89 -24.09 56.25
C LEU A 188 -18.09 -22.79 55.52
N ILE A 189 -18.78 -22.80 54.37
CA ILE A 189 -19.15 -21.60 53.61
C ILE A 189 -20.62 -21.64 53.20
N ALA A 190 -21.17 -20.51 52.85
CA ALA A 190 -22.56 -20.40 52.39
C ALA A 190 -22.71 -20.78 50.91
N ARG A 191 -23.85 -21.34 50.54
CA ARG A 191 -24.19 -21.73 49.15
C ARG A 191 -24.00 -20.61 48.13
N ASN A 192 -24.32 -19.36 48.51
CA ASN A 192 -24.15 -18.20 47.63
C ASN A 192 -22.68 -17.94 47.28
N ASP A 193 -21.72 -18.29 48.13
CA ASP A 193 -20.30 -18.07 47.90
C ASP A 193 -19.78 -19.08 46.88
N LEU A 194 -20.22 -20.33 46.95
CA LEU A 194 -19.96 -21.33 45.88
C LEU A 194 -20.55 -20.90 44.53
N LEU A 195 -21.80 -20.39 44.53
CA LEU A 195 -22.45 -19.93 43.29
C LEU A 195 -21.70 -18.73 42.64
N LYS A 196 -21.15 -17.80 43.46
CA LYS A 196 -20.31 -16.70 42.96
C LYS A 196 -19.04 -17.24 42.30
N ALA A 197 -18.36 -18.19 42.92
CA ALA A 197 -17.14 -18.79 42.34
C ALA A 197 -17.47 -19.53 41.02
N GLN A 198 -18.59 -20.27 40.94
CA GLN A 198 -19.04 -20.92 39.74
C GLN A 198 -19.38 -19.95 38.61
N LEU A 199 -20.02 -18.82 38.93
CA LEU A 199 -20.33 -17.75 37.99
C LEU A 199 -19.04 -17.11 37.46
N GLN A 200 -18.03 -16.88 38.32
CA GLN A 200 -16.73 -16.37 37.91
C GLN A 200 -16.05 -17.30 36.91
N VAL A 201 -16.02 -18.63 37.17
CA VAL A 201 -15.48 -19.63 36.22
C VAL A 201 -16.19 -19.54 34.88
N SER A 202 -17.50 -19.39 34.86
CA SER A 202 -18.28 -19.26 33.63
C SER A 202 -17.89 -18.03 32.84
N ASN A 203 -17.70 -16.88 33.52
CA ASN A 203 -17.26 -15.63 32.89
C ASN A 203 -15.81 -15.73 32.36
N ILE A 204 -14.90 -16.38 33.11
CA ILE A 204 -13.52 -16.59 32.70
C ILE A 204 -13.46 -17.51 31.47
N LYS A 205 -14.29 -18.58 31.39
CA LYS A 205 -14.40 -19.42 30.19
C LYS A 205 -14.80 -18.64 28.97
N LEU A 206 -15.82 -17.80 29.07
CA LEU A 206 -16.23 -16.92 27.98
C LEU A 206 -15.13 -15.92 27.59
N ALA A 207 -14.44 -15.34 28.57
CA ALA A 207 -13.31 -14.47 28.31
C ALA A 207 -12.16 -15.20 27.60
N LEU A 208 -11.86 -16.44 27.97
CA LEU A 208 -10.86 -17.28 27.30
C LEU A 208 -11.22 -17.59 25.86
N ASP A 209 -12.48 -17.93 25.58
CA ASP A 209 -12.96 -18.21 24.23
C ASP A 209 -12.86 -16.95 23.34
N ASN A 210 -13.18 -15.78 23.89
CA ASN A 210 -12.98 -14.50 23.21
C ASN A 210 -11.50 -14.20 22.95
N ALA A 211 -10.60 -14.45 23.92
CA ALA A 211 -9.18 -14.27 23.74
C ALA A 211 -8.61 -15.20 22.66
N LYS A 212 -9.01 -16.47 22.67
CA LYS A 212 -8.62 -17.45 21.62
C LYS A 212 -9.10 -17.00 20.24
N LYS A 213 -10.35 -16.55 20.13
CA LYS A 213 -10.86 -16.00 18.86
C LYS A 213 -10.04 -14.80 18.39
N ASN A 214 -9.73 -13.86 19.28
CA ASN A 214 -8.94 -12.68 18.92
C ASN A 214 -7.50 -13.06 18.49
N ALA A 215 -6.87 -14.04 19.15
CA ALA A 215 -5.57 -14.54 18.75
C ALA A 215 -5.62 -15.23 17.37
N ALA A 216 -6.67 -16.00 17.08
CA ALA A 216 -6.84 -16.62 15.77
C ALA A 216 -7.04 -15.58 14.66
N VAL A 217 -7.84 -14.53 14.90
CA VAL A 217 -8.06 -13.43 13.95
C VAL A 217 -6.76 -12.68 13.70
N ALA A 218 -6.05 -12.25 14.75
CA ALA A 218 -4.79 -11.52 14.60
C ALA A 218 -3.71 -12.36 13.87
N ASN A 219 -3.65 -13.68 14.14
CA ASN A 219 -2.77 -14.57 13.41
C ASN A 219 -3.15 -14.66 11.92
N TYR A 220 -4.44 -14.79 11.62
CA TYR A 220 -4.94 -14.86 10.23
C TYR A 220 -4.63 -13.58 9.45
N GLU A 221 -4.83 -12.41 10.05
CA GLU A 221 -4.50 -11.13 9.44
C GLU A 221 -3.00 -11.04 9.10
N LEU A 222 -2.14 -11.40 10.05
CA LEU A 222 -0.68 -11.40 9.85
C LEU A 222 -0.25 -12.37 8.74
N ILE A 223 -0.66 -13.64 8.78
CA ILE A 223 -0.27 -14.62 7.77
C ILE A 223 -0.81 -14.27 6.38
N THR A 224 -1.97 -13.62 6.29
CA THR A 224 -2.54 -13.11 5.04
C THR A 224 -1.67 -12.02 4.43
N LEU A 225 -1.22 -11.06 5.25
CA LEU A 225 -0.31 -10.00 4.79
C LEU A 225 1.03 -10.57 4.32
N LEU A 226 1.56 -11.57 5.06
CA LEU A 226 2.84 -12.23 4.76
C LEU A 226 2.76 -13.27 3.64
N LYS A 227 1.57 -13.59 3.13
CA LYS A 227 1.30 -14.69 2.17
C LYS A 227 1.79 -16.06 2.66
N LEU A 228 1.65 -16.32 3.96
CA LEU A 228 1.95 -17.62 4.56
C LEU A 228 0.74 -18.58 4.43
N PRO A 229 0.96 -19.90 4.50
CA PRO A 229 -0.12 -20.89 4.52
C PRO A 229 -1.08 -20.66 5.69
N GLU A 230 -2.38 -20.89 5.48
CA GLU A 230 -3.42 -20.68 6.51
C GLU A 230 -3.24 -21.54 7.78
N SER A 231 -2.52 -22.66 7.67
CA SER A 231 -2.19 -23.54 8.80
C SER A 231 -1.08 -23.03 9.71
N THR A 232 -0.42 -21.92 9.32
CA THR A 232 0.74 -21.36 10.07
C THR A 232 0.25 -20.64 11.32
N ILE A 233 0.82 -21.00 12.47
CA ILE A 233 0.68 -20.26 13.72
C ILE A 233 2.00 -19.54 13.99
N VAL A 234 1.95 -18.21 14.02
CA VAL A 234 3.12 -17.37 14.29
C VAL A 234 3.34 -17.28 15.80
N ASP A 235 4.56 -17.58 16.23
CA ASP A 235 5.02 -17.43 17.62
C ASP A 235 5.95 -16.21 17.71
N ILE A 236 5.62 -15.25 18.60
CA ILE A 236 6.28 -13.95 18.69
C ILE A 236 7.23 -13.90 19.87
N ASP A 237 8.49 -13.56 19.61
CA ASP A 237 9.50 -13.32 20.64
C ASP A 237 9.65 -11.80 20.92
N ILE A 238 8.95 -11.33 21.96
CA ILE A 238 9.00 -9.91 22.37
C ILE A 238 10.38 -9.52 22.93
N GLU A 239 11.14 -10.45 23.50
CA GLU A 239 12.46 -10.14 24.04
C GLU A 239 13.48 -9.90 22.91
N ALA A 240 13.32 -10.57 21.77
CA ALA A 240 14.09 -10.26 20.58
C ALA A 240 13.83 -8.85 20.08
N ILE A 241 12.56 -8.39 20.10
CA ILE A 241 12.17 -7.03 19.72
C ILE A 241 12.80 -6.00 20.66
N LYS A 242 12.74 -6.23 21.98
CA LYS A 242 13.37 -5.32 22.96
C LYS A 242 14.88 -5.19 22.78
N LYS A 243 15.57 -6.30 22.46
CA LYS A 243 16.99 -6.28 22.17
C LYS A 243 17.30 -5.46 20.92
N ASP A 244 16.48 -5.60 19.89
CA ASP A 244 16.62 -4.83 18.66
C ASP A 244 16.42 -3.32 18.92
N MET A 245 15.38 -2.95 19.67
CA MET A 245 15.16 -1.56 20.08
C MET A 245 16.32 -0.98 20.87
N ALA A 246 16.90 -1.76 21.80
CA ALA A 246 18.06 -1.33 22.60
C ALA A 246 19.33 -1.17 21.75
N ALA A 247 19.49 -1.98 20.72
CA ALA A 247 20.63 -1.88 19.78
C ALA A 247 20.53 -0.68 18.84
N HIS A 248 19.32 -0.22 18.55
CA HIS A 248 19.05 0.87 17.62
C HIS A 248 18.21 1.99 18.29
N PRO A 249 18.75 2.71 19.30
CA PRO A 249 17.99 3.77 19.97
C PRO A 249 17.56 4.84 18.96
N TYR A 250 16.35 5.37 19.14
CA TYR A 250 15.85 6.44 18.29
C TYR A 250 16.80 7.63 18.28
N GLN A 251 17.20 8.04 17.08
CA GLN A 251 17.97 9.26 16.86
C GLN A 251 17.15 10.19 15.99
N LYS A 252 17.01 11.44 16.42
CA LYS A 252 16.32 12.46 15.62
C LYS A 252 17.02 12.59 14.26
N SER A 253 16.31 12.22 13.20
CA SER A 253 16.83 12.35 11.84
C SER A 253 16.65 13.75 11.31
N GLU A 254 17.67 14.23 10.59
CA GLU A 254 17.56 15.42 9.72
C GLU A 254 17.13 15.03 8.30
N GLY A 255 16.90 13.74 8.04
CA GLY A 255 16.49 13.22 6.74
C GLY A 255 15.04 13.54 6.42
N GLU A 256 14.79 13.96 5.18
CA GLU A 256 13.45 14.22 4.69
C GLU A 256 12.73 12.90 4.37
N ARG A 257 11.47 12.75 4.83
CA ARG A 257 10.61 11.59 4.59
C ARG A 257 10.38 11.36 3.09
N ASN A 258 10.16 10.10 2.73
CA ASN A 258 9.98 9.72 1.33
C ASN A 258 8.70 10.29 0.68
N ASP A 259 7.63 10.49 1.45
CA ASP A 259 6.40 11.16 0.98
C ASP A 259 6.62 12.65 0.68
N LEU A 260 7.40 13.37 1.51
CA LEU A 260 7.80 14.75 1.24
C LEU A 260 8.65 14.85 -0.04
N LYS A 261 9.61 13.92 -0.24
CA LYS A 261 10.40 13.85 -1.48
C LYS A 261 9.53 13.57 -2.69
N ALA A 262 8.56 12.65 -2.58
CA ALA A 262 7.63 12.35 -3.65
C ALA A 262 6.81 13.59 -4.04
N LEU A 263 6.24 14.29 -3.06
CA LEU A 263 5.42 15.47 -3.31
C LEU A 263 6.25 16.67 -3.81
N SER A 264 7.51 16.82 -3.37
CA SER A 264 8.42 17.84 -3.91
C SER A 264 8.74 17.62 -5.39
N LEU A 265 8.86 16.36 -5.82
CA LEU A 265 9.04 15.99 -7.22
C LEU A 265 7.74 16.16 -8.04
N GLN A 266 6.57 15.95 -7.45
CA GLN A 266 5.29 16.29 -8.07
C GLN A 266 5.16 17.81 -8.27
N LYS A 267 5.61 18.63 -7.32
CA LYS A 267 5.72 20.09 -7.48
C LYS A 267 6.63 20.46 -8.65
N ALA A 268 7.80 19.84 -8.77
CA ALA A 268 8.72 20.08 -9.89
C ALA A 268 8.10 19.67 -11.25
N ALA A 269 7.28 18.61 -11.26
CA ALA A 269 6.49 18.22 -12.44
C ALA A 269 5.45 19.30 -12.80
N ALA A 270 4.68 19.80 -11.83
CA ALA A 270 3.69 20.84 -12.04
C ALA A 270 4.31 22.17 -12.51
N GLU A 271 5.49 22.54 -12.02
CA GLU A 271 6.27 23.68 -12.52
C GLU A 271 6.72 23.50 -13.99
N SER A 272 7.02 22.24 -14.38
CA SER A 272 7.36 21.92 -15.76
C SER A 272 6.12 21.98 -16.67
N GLU A 273 4.93 21.62 -16.16
CA GLU A 273 3.65 21.76 -16.87
C GLU A 273 3.30 23.21 -17.20
N ILE A 274 3.70 24.19 -16.36
CA ILE A 274 3.56 25.62 -16.72
C ILE A 274 4.35 25.92 -18.00
N LYS A 275 5.56 25.32 -18.14
CA LYS A 275 6.39 25.52 -19.35
C LYS A 275 5.80 24.80 -20.55
N VAL A 276 5.17 23.63 -20.36
CA VAL A 276 4.40 22.93 -21.39
C VAL A 276 3.24 23.80 -21.87
N ALA A 277 2.45 24.38 -20.94
CA ALA A 277 1.38 25.28 -21.30
C ALA A 277 1.87 26.52 -22.07
N LYS A 278 3.00 27.11 -21.67
CA LYS A 278 3.61 28.25 -22.36
C LYS A 278 4.13 27.90 -23.75
N SER A 279 4.44 26.63 -24.02
CA SER A 279 4.96 26.21 -25.31
C SER A 279 4.00 26.48 -26.49
N ASN A 280 2.70 26.56 -26.21
CA ASN A 280 1.68 26.87 -27.21
C ASN A 280 1.76 28.33 -27.76
N TYR A 281 2.56 29.20 -27.14
CA TYR A 281 2.87 30.53 -27.68
C TYR A 281 3.93 30.52 -28.78
N TYR A 282 4.58 29.40 -29.01
CA TYR A 282 5.64 29.28 -30.01
C TYR A 282 5.17 28.50 -31.24
N PRO A 283 5.73 28.78 -32.42
CA PRO A 283 5.48 27.95 -33.59
C PRO A 283 6.05 26.55 -33.43
N SER A 284 5.57 25.62 -34.26
CA SER A 284 6.12 24.28 -34.40
C SER A 284 6.77 24.10 -35.78
N LEU A 285 7.84 23.34 -35.80
CA LEU A 285 8.58 22.96 -37.02
C LEU A 285 8.74 21.43 -37.03
N SER A 286 8.37 20.82 -38.14
CA SER A 286 8.51 19.37 -38.37
C SER A 286 9.18 19.08 -39.69
N LEU A 287 9.89 17.95 -39.76
CA LEU A 287 10.29 17.34 -41.01
C LEU A 287 9.20 16.34 -41.42
N SER A 288 8.75 16.40 -42.65
CA SER A 288 7.75 15.48 -43.17
C SER A 288 8.20 14.89 -44.50
N GLY A 289 7.90 13.62 -44.72
CA GLY A 289 8.09 12.94 -45.97
C GLY A 289 6.97 11.95 -46.20
N GLY A 290 6.67 11.65 -47.44
CA GLY A 290 5.57 10.72 -47.69
C GLY A 290 5.48 10.24 -49.15
N TYR A 291 4.48 9.37 -49.33
CA TYR A 291 4.05 8.85 -50.65
C TYR A 291 2.54 9.03 -50.75
N ILE A 292 2.10 9.54 -51.91
CA ILE A 292 0.69 9.73 -52.19
C ILE A 292 0.34 8.98 -53.48
N ALA A 293 -0.71 8.17 -53.39
CA ALA A 293 -1.37 7.59 -54.56
C ALA A 293 -2.82 8.07 -54.59
N LEU A 294 -3.24 8.66 -55.69
CA LEU A 294 -4.58 9.15 -55.89
C LEU A 294 -5.15 8.59 -57.18
N ASP A 295 -6.35 8.08 -57.12
CA ASP A 295 -7.11 7.68 -58.30
C ASP A 295 -8.50 8.35 -58.23
N LEU A 296 -8.71 9.23 -59.24
CA LEU A 296 -10.01 9.86 -59.53
C LEU A 296 -10.54 9.16 -60.76
N ASN A 297 -11.49 8.27 -60.60
CA ASN A 297 -12.01 7.45 -61.68
C ASN A 297 -12.28 8.27 -62.93
N ASN A 298 -11.69 7.85 -64.09
CA ASN A 298 -11.80 8.44 -65.42
C ASN A 298 -11.23 9.87 -65.58
N VAL A 299 -10.51 10.40 -64.59
CA VAL A 299 -10.00 11.79 -64.65
C VAL A 299 -8.52 11.90 -64.40
N LEU A 300 -7.98 11.32 -63.33
CA LEU A 300 -6.60 11.48 -62.93
C LEU A 300 -6.15 10.33 -62.04
N THR A 301 -5.06 9.68 -62.44
CA THR A 301 -4.35 8.74 -61.60
C THR A 301 -2.96 9.31 -61.30
N VAL A 302 -2.65 9.49 -60.01
CA VAL A 302 -1.34 9.91 -59.52
C VAL A 302 -0.67 8.73 -58.85
N THR A 303 0.46 8.28 -59.35
CA THR A 303 1.31 7.24 -58.75
C THR A 303 2.72 7.77 -58.57
N ASN A 304 3.48 7.18 -57.64
CA ASN A 304 4.89 7.51 -57.35
C ASN A 304 5.11 8.99 -56.95
N ALA A 305 4.09 9.63 -56.33
CA ALA A 305 4.23 10.97 -55.80
C ALA A 305 4.90 10.93 -54.42
N MET A 306 6.22 11.02 -54.41
CA MET A 306 7.02 11.15 -53.20
C MET A 306 7.17 12.64 -52.85
N ASN A 307 7.05 12.97 -51.58
CA ASN A 307 7.29 14.32 -51.08
C ASN A 307 8.18 14.28 -49.85
N PHE A 308 8.96 15.31 -49.63
CA PHE A 308 9.66 15.62 -48.39
C PHE A 308 9.78 17.14 -48.24
N GLY A 309 9.75 17.61 -46.98
CA GLY A 309 9.82 19.03 -46.74
C GLY A 309 9.78 19.38 -45.26
N LEU A 310 9.86 20.67 -45.00
CA LEU A 310 9.67 21.25 -43.66
C LEU A 310 8.24 21.75 -43.53
N GLY A 311 7.57 21.29 -42.49
CA GLY A 311 6.26 21.76 -42.06
C GLY A 311 6.41 22.84 -40.98
N PHE A 312 5.84 24.01 -41.21
CA PHE A 312 5.73 25.08 -40.23
C PHE A 312 4.26 25.27 -39.85
N SER A 313 3.99 25.33 -38.55
CA SER A 313 2.64 25.59 -38.06
C SER A 313 2.68 26.55 -36.84
N TYR A 314 1.84 27.58 -36.89
CA TYR A 314 1.67 28.53 -35.82
C TYR A 314 0.19 28.88 -35.66
N ASP A 315 -0.37 28.53 -34.49
CA ASP A 315 -1.74 28.86 -34.15
C ASP A 315 -1.81 30.28 -33.56
N LEU A 316 -2.19 31.24 -34.40
CA LEU A 316 -2.33 32.64 -33.99
C LEU A 316 -3.41 32.84 -32.92
N SER A 317 -4.41 31.96 -32.85
CA SER A 317 -5.46 32.04 -31.82
C SER A 317 -4.89 31.73 -30.41
N SER A 318 -3.80 31.00 -30.32
CA SER A 318 -3.13 30.70 -29.07
C SER A 318 -2.62 31.95 -28.35
N ILE A 319 -2.27 33.03 -29.07
CA ILE A 319 -1.82 34.30 -28.50
C ILE A 319 -2.88 34.84 -27.53
N PHE A 320 -4.16 34.72 -27.89
CA PHE A 320 -5.26 35.24 -27.10
C PHE A 320 -5.88 34.21 -26.14
N LYS A 321 -5.90 32.94 -26.53
CA LYS A 321 -6.61 31.88 -25.78
C LYS A 321 -5.74 31.20 -24.72
N ASN A 322 -4.41 31.07 -24.95
CA ASN A 322 -3.54 30.28 -24.10
C ASN A 322 -3.28 30.87 -22.71
N GLY A 323 -3.58 32.17 -22.49
CA GLY A 323 -3.40 32.82 -21.19
C GLY A 323 -4.13 32.12 -20.05
N LYS A 324 -5.37 31.64 -20.29
CA LYS A 324 -6.15 30.90 -19.30
C LYS A 324 -5.55 29.51 -19.01
N GLN A 325 -5.01 28.84 -20.01
CA GLN A 325 -4.35 27.56 -19.84
C GLN A 325 -3.06 27.69 -19.00
N VAL A 326 -2.29 28.76 -19.20
CA VAL A 326 -1.12 29.06 -18.39
C VAL A 326 -1.50 29.39 -16.94
N GLN A 327 -2.56 30.22 -16.75
CA GLN A 327 -3.08 30.53 -15.42
C GLN A 327 -3.56 29.27 -14.70
N PHE A 328 -4.24 28.36 -15.40
CA PHE A 328 -4.67 27.08 -14.85
C PHE A 328 -3.48 26.23 -14.40
N ALA A 329 -2.44 26.09 -15.24
CA ALA A 329 -1.23 25.36 -14.87
C ALA A 329 -0.50 25.99 -13.67
N GLN A 330 -0.47 27.34 -13.60
CA GLN A 330 0.09 28.06 -12.44
C GLN A 330 -0.71 27.80 -11.16
N SER A 331 -2.06 27.77 -11.25
CA SER A 331 -2.93 27.45 -10.11
C SER A 331 -2.67 26.03 -9.61
N LYS A 332 -2.53 25.06 -10.51
CA LYS A 332 -2.19 23.65 -10.15
C LYS A 332 -0.82 23.53 -9.50
N ALA A 333 0.18 24.24 -9.98
CA ALA A 333 1.50 24.28 -9.36
C ALA A 333 1.46 24.93 -7.95
N LYS A 334 0.66 25.98 -7.77
CA LYS A 334 0.46 26.60 -6.46
C LYS A 334 -0.28 25.67 -5.50
N GLU A 335 -1.31 24.96 -5.98
CA GLU A 335 -2.03 23.93 -5.23
C GLU A 335 -1.06 22.83 -4.71
N THR A 336 -0.21 22.30 -5.59
CA THR A 336 0.80 21.28 -5.19
C THR A 336 1.83 21.85 -4.21
N SER A 337 2.20 23.13 -4.38
CA SER A 337 3.12 23.80 -3.44
C SER A 337 2.52 23.94 -2.04
N LEU A 338 1.22 24.29 -1.95
CA LEU A 338 0.50 24.40 -0.67
C LEU A 338 0.30 23.02 -0.03
N ALA A 339 0.01 21.99 -0.84
CA ALA A 339 -0.06 20.61 -0.36
C ALA A 339 1.26 20.14 0.25
N LEU A 340 2.40 20.50 -0.34
CA LEU A 340 3.73 20.19 0.21
C LEU A 340 3.96 20.92 1.54
N GLU A 341 3.55 22.17 1.65
CA GLU A 341 3.65 22.93 2.89
C GLU A 341 2.79 22.31 3.99
N GLN A 342 1.54 21.97 3.68
CA GLN A 342 0.63 21.28 4.60
C GLN A 342 1.18 19.92 5.05
N LEU A 343 1.70 19.11 4.13
CA LEU A 343 2.29 17.81 4.48
C LEU A 343 3.51 18.00 5.40
N ASN A 344 4.32 19.03 5.18
CA ASN A 344 5.49 19.30 6.03
C ASN A 344 5.07 19.72 7.46
N GLU A 345 3.97 20.46 7.60
CA GLU A 345 3.38 20.78 8.91
C GLU A 345 2.86 19.51 9.59
N GLN A 346 2.09 18.70 8.87
CA GLN A 346 1.55 17.43 9.36
C GLN A 346 2.66 16.47 9.82
N VAL A 347 3.75 16.34 9.07
CA VAL A 347 4.89 15.50 9.45
C VAL A 347 5.51 15.95 10.77
N LYS A 348 5.62 17.26 11.00
CA LYS A 348 6.14 17.78 12.29
C LYS A 348 5.22 17.41 13.45
N GLU A 349 3.91 17.53 13.26
CA GLU A 349 2.90 17.14 14.26
C GLU A 349 2.94 15.64 14.53
N GLU A 350 3.00 14.80 13.49
CA GLU A 350 3.09 13.33 13.60
C GLU A 350 4.35 12.91 14.39
N VAL A 351 5.51 13.48 14.09
CA VAL A 351 6.76 13.17 14.81
C VAL A 351 6.66 13.60 16.26
N PHE A 352 6.13 14.79 16.55
CA PHE A 352 5.93 15.27 17.91
C PHE A 352 4.99 14.34 18.69
N GLN A 353 3.83 14.01 18.13
CA GLN A 353 2.85 13.12 18.75
C GLN A 353 3.41 11.71 18.99
N ALA A 354 4.11 11.15 18.00
CA ALA A 354 4.71 9.83 18.13
C ALA A 354 5.79 9.81 19.23
N ASN A 355 6.59 10.87 19.36
CA ASN A 355 7.57 11.00 20.44
C ASN A 355 6.92 11.06 21.83
N GLU A 356 5.85 11.87 21.99
CA GLU A 356 5.12 11.96 23.26
C GLU A 356 4.44 10.64 23.62
N ASN A 357 3.85 9.94 22.62
CA ASN A 357 3.24 8.62 22.81
C ASN A 357 4.29 7.57 23.24
N TYR A 358 5.47 7.57 22.63
CA TYR A 358 6.54 6.67 23.02
C TYR A 358 7.03 6.95 24.46
N ASN A 359 7.26 8.22 24.81
CA ASN A 359 7.67 8.62 26.15
C ASN A 359 6.60 8.26 27.21
N LEU A 360 5.31 8.39 26.87
CA LEU A 360 4.22 7.99 27.74
C LEU A 360 4.20 6.47 27.93
N SER A 361 4.37 5.69 26.86
CA SER A 361 4.37 4.22 26.93
C SER A 361 5.49 3.68 27.82
N LEU A 362 6.66 4.30 27.81
CA LEU A 362 7.76 3.95 28.72
C LEU A 362 7.37 4.17 30.18
N LYS A 363 6.76 5.32 30.50
CA LYS A 363 6.28 5.62 31.87
C LYS A 363 5.18 4.66 32.31
N GLN A 364 4.23 4.36 31.43
CA GLN A 364 3.16 3.40 31.70
C GLN A 364 3.70 2.00 31.98
N SER A 365 4.72 1.55 31.25
CA SER A 365 5.34 0.24 31.48
C SER A 365 5.92 0.12 32.90
N VAL A 366 6.59 1.16 33.40
CA VAL A 366 7.12 1.18 34.77
C VAL A 366 5.97 1.12 35.80
N VAL A 367 4.91 1.89 35.61
CA VAL A 367 3.73 1.88 36.50
C VAL A 367 3.05 0.51 36.52
N TYR A 368 2.93 -0.17 35.37
CA TYR A 368 2.34 -1.50 35.32
C TYR A 368 3.23 -2.58 35.95
N ASP A 369 4.55 -2.45 35.89
CA ASP A 369 5.48 -3.32 36.61
C ASP A 369 5.28 -3.20 38.14
N GLU A 370 5.14 -1.98 38.65
CA GLU A 370 4.83 -1.72 40.06
C GLU A 370 3.43 -2.22 40.45
N ALA A 371 2.43 -2.01 39.57
CA ALA A 371 1.04 -2.44 39.83
C ALA A 371 0.92 -3.96 39.97
N VAL A 372 1.68 -4.76 39.20
CA VAL A 372 1.71 -6.22 39.33
C VAL A 372 2.27 -6.62 40.69
N ALA A 373 3.37 -5.99 41.15
CA ALA A 373 3.93 -6.28 42.47
C ALA A 373 2.93 -5.98 43.61
N GLN A 374 2.26 -4.81 43.51
CA GLN A 374 1.25 -4.39 44.52
C GLN A 374 0.02 -5.32 44.52
N ALA A 375 -0.55 -5.62 43.33
CA ALA A 375 -1.72 -6.48 43.21
C ALA A 375 -1.45 -7.92 43.64
N SER A 376 -0.23 -8.45 43.32
CA SER A 376 0.15 -9.78 43.75
C SER A 376 0.32 -9.90 45.28
N GLU A 377 0.91 -8.89 45.90
CA GLU A 377 1.05 -8.87 47.34
C GLU A 377 -0.33 -8.66 48.02
N ASN A 378 -1.21 -7.80 47.47
CA ASN A 378 -2.59 -7.65 47.99
C ASN A 378 -3.34 -8.99 47.90
N TYR A 379 -3.29 -9.68 46.76
CA TYR A 379 -3.92 -10.99 46.62
C TYR A 379 -3.37 -12.00 47.66
N ARG A 380 -2.06 -12.05 47.89
CA ARG A 380 -1.44 -12.90 48.89
C ARG A 380 -1.99 -12.62 50.30
N ILE A 381 -2.06 -11.34 50.67
CA ILE A 381 -2.56 -10.93 52.01
C ILE A 381 -4.05 -11.25 52.16
N VAL A 382 -4.88 -10.95 51.16
CA VAL A 382 -6.32 -11.22 51.18
C VAL A 382 -6.58 -12.72 51.24
N LYS A 383 -5.84 -13.51 50.49
CA LYS A 383 -5.93 -14.98 50.51
C LYS A 383 -5.58 -15.53 51.87
N ASP A 384 -4.50 -15.06 52.50
CA ASP A 384 -4.10 -15.48 53.84
C ASP A 384 -5.16 -15.13 54.91
N LYS A 385 -5.74 -13.93 54.81
CA LYS A 385 -6.87 -13.52 55.64
C LYS A 385 -8.12 -14.39 55.45
N TYR A 386 -8.44 -14.72 54.17
CA TYR A 386 -9.58 -15.56 53.82
C TYR A 386 -9.41 -16.98 54.41
N ASP A 387 -8.21 -17.57 54.23
CA ASP A 387 -7.87 -18.91 54.75
C ASP A 387 -7.99 -18.95 56.32
N ASN A 388 -7.86 -17.80 56.99
CA ASN A 388 -8.03 -17.63 58.42
C ASN A 388 -9.41 -17.06 58.84
N SER A 389 -10.39 -17.02 57.91
CA SER A 389 -11.76 -16.50 58.13
C SER A 389 -11.82 -15.01 58.52
N LEU A 390 -10.82 -14.22 58.17
CA LEU A 390 -10.72 -12.77 58.44
C LEU A 390 -11.05 -11.89 57.22
N SER A 391 -11.41 -12.49 56.08
CA SER A 391 -11.82 -11.81 54.87
C SER A 391 -12.99 -12.53 54.20
N THR A 392 -13.75 -11.84 53.37
CA THR A 392 -14.92 -12.41 52.69
C THR A 392 -14.54 -13.05 51.34
N THR A 393 -15.42 -13.92 50.85
CA THR A 393 -15.31 -14.47 49.46
C THR A 393 -15.24 -13.35 48.44
N ASN A 394 -15.98 -12.25 48.60
CA ASN A 394 -15.92 -11.12 47.66
C ASN A 394 -14.54 -10.49 47.61
N ASP A 395 -13.91 -10.24 48.78
CA ASP A 395 -12.58 -9.64 48.86
C ASP A 395 -11.55 -10.51 48.12
N LEU A 396 -11.64 -11.84 48.31
CA LEU A 396 -10.74 -12.80 47.63
C LEU A 396 -10.94 -12.77 46.10
N LEU A 397 -12.19 -12.77 45.63
CA LEU A 397 -12.48 -12.76 44.20
C LEU A 397 -12.09 -11.42 43.54
N GLU A 398 -12.25 -10.31 44.25
CA GLU A 398 -11.84 -8.98 43.83
C GLU A 398 -10.32 -8.88 43.70
N ALA A 399 -9.58 -9.29 44.73
CA ALA A 399 -8.11 -9.30 44.71
C ALA A 399 -7.52 -10.20 43.60
N ASP A 400 -8.17 -11.35 43.34
CA ASP A 400 -7.81 -12.23 42.20
C ASP A 400 -8.00 -11.56 40.86
N PHE A 401 -9.12 -10.85 40.66
CA PHE A 401 -9.41 -10.09 39.46
C PHE A 401 -8.43 -8.93 39.25
N GLU A 402 -8.14 -8.16 40.32
CA GLU A 402 -7.17 -7.05 40.27
C GLU A 402 -5.76 -7.55 39.90
N GLN A 403 -5.33 -8.70 40.46
CA GLN A 403 -4.05 -9.30 40.12
C GLN A 403 -3.99 -9.70 38.66
N LEU A 404 -5.01 -10.40 38.14
CA LEU A 404 -5.09 -10.76 36.72
C LEU A 404 -5.06 -9.52 35.83
N GLN A 405 -5.83 -8.48 36.17
CA GLN A 405 -5.88 -7.24 35.38
C GLN A 405 -4.52 -6.54 35.35
N ALA A 406 -3.80 -6.48 36.47
CA ALA A 406 -2.45 -5.94 36.53
C ALA A 406 -1.47 -6.72 35.66
N GLN A 407 -1.51 -8.05 35.69
CA GLN A 407 -0.69 -8.92 34.85
C GLN A 407 -0.97 -8.74 33.37
N ILE A 408 -2.25 -8.62 32.98
CA ILE A 408 -2.66 -8.34 31.62
C ILE A 408 -2.09 -6.99 31.17
N ASN A 409 -2.31 -5.92 31.95
CA ASN A 409 -1.83 -4.58 31.62
C ASN A 409 -0.29 -4.54 31.45
N GLN A 410 0.45 -5.23 32.31
CA GLN A 410 1.90 -5.36 32.20
C GLN A 410 2.31 -6.08 30.90
N ALA A 411 1.67 -7.21 30.56
CA ALA A 411 2.00 -7.95 29.36
C ALA A 411 1.69 -7.14 28.09
N LEU A 412 0.57 -6.41 28.07
CA LEU A 412 0.18 -5.54 26.95
C LEU A 412 1.13 -4.36 26.81
N SER A 413 1.54 -3.73 27.91
CA SER A 413 2.41 -2.55 27.89
C SER A 413 3.77 -2.82 27.22
N LYS A 414 4.30 -4.05 27.32
CA LYS A 414 5.53 -4.45 26.65
C LYS A 414 5.41 -4.38 25.12
N ALA A 415 4.26 -4.79 24.60
CA ALA A 415 3.96 -4.66 23.16
C ALA A 415 3.68 -3.21 22.77
N ASP A 416 3.02 -2.43 23.65
CA ASP A 416 2.75 -1.01 23.42
C ASP A 416 4.06 -0.21 23.29
N VAL A 417 5.03 -0.42 24.17
CA VAL A 417 6.33 0.24 24.09
C VAL A 417 7.02 -0.07 22.74
N ALA A 418 7.02 -1.34 22.33
CA ALA A 418 7.60 -1.72 21.05
C ALA A 418 6.85 -1.08 19.86
N GLN A 419 5.53 -1.13 19.87
CA GLN A 419 4.70 -0.53 18.83
C GLN A 419 4.97 0.98 18.72
N LYS A 420 4.95 1.72 19.86
CA LYS A 420 5.17 3.18 19.87
C LYS A 420 6.60 3.57 19.47
N TYR A 421 7.59 2.75 19.75
CA TYR A 421 8.94 2.93 19.24
C TYR A 421 8.99 2.88 17.71
N TYR A 422 8.41 1.86 17.09
CA TYR A 422 8.41 1.73 15.63
C TYR A 422 7.47 2.73 14.94
N GLU A 423 6.36 3.14 15.57
CA GLU A 423 5.54 4.27 15.10
C GLU A 423 6.35 5.57 15.03
N LEU A 424 7.21 5.83 16.03
CA LEU A 424 8.12 6.98 16.03
C LEU A 424 9.18 6.87 14.91
N GLN A 425 9.73 5.69 14.68
CA GLN A 425 10.65 5.44 13.57
C GLN A 425 9.97 5.69 12.21
N PHE A 426 8.74 5.24 12.04
CA PHE A 426 7.94 5.49 10.83
C PHE A 426 7.64 6.98 10.64
N ALA A 427 7.14 7.66 11.67
CA ALA A 427 6.84 9.09 11.63
C ALA A 427 8.07 9.93 11.23
N SER A 428 9.26 9.45 11.59
CA SER A 428 10.54 10.06 11.24
C SER A 428 11.13 9.58 9.89
N GLY A 429 10.43 8.66 9.17
CA GLY A 429 10.90 8.11 7.90
C GLY A 429 12.12 7.19 8.03
N GLN A 430 12.28 6.50 9.17
CA GLN A 430 13.45 5.68 9.49
C GLN A 430 13.12 4.21 9.76
N LEU A 431 11.86 3.78 9.66
CA LEU A 431 11.43 2.45 10.09
C LEU A 431 12.27 1.33 9.45
N LEU A 432 12.38 1.30 8.13
CA LEU A 432 13.13 0.25 7.43
C LEU A 432 14.64 0.39 7.62
N ASN A 433 15.14 1.62 7.75
CA ASN A 433 16.55 1.87 8.01
C ASN A 433 16.97 1.39 9.41
N SER A 434 16.12 1.60 10.43
CA SER A 434 16.39 1.16 11.81
C SER A 434 16.49 -0.38 11.91
N LEU A 435 15.78 -1.10 11.03
CA LEU A 435 15.82 -2.56 10.92
C LEU A 435 16.91 -3.06 9.95
N GLN A 436 17.74 -2.16 9.39
CA GLN A 436 18.76 -2.48 8.39
C GLN A 436 18.18 -3.20 7.15
N LEU A 437 16.95 -2.84 6.78
CA LEU A 437 16.30 -3.29 5.55
C LEU A 437 16.61 -2.27 4.46
N THR A 438 17.57 -2.60 3.58
CA THR A 438 17.93 -1.74 2.46
C THR A 438 16.77 -1.63 1.48
N GLN A 439 16.32 -0.40 1.22
CA GLN A 439 15.32 -0.12 0.19
C GLN A 439 16.01 -0.14 -1.18
N ASN A 440 16.05 -1.30 -1.84
CA ASN A 440 16.46 -1.40 -3.24
C ASN A 440 15.38 -0.89 -4.19
#